data_03ab70f6941cdeeb28df35186ebb81c2
#
_entry.id   03ab70f6941cdeeb28df35186ebb81c2
#
_cell.length_a   1.000
_cell.length_b   1.000
_cell.length_c   1.000
_cell.angle_alpha   90.00
_cell.angle_beta   90.00
_cell.angle_gamma   90.00
#
_symmetry.space_group_name_H-M   'P 1'
#
loop_
_entity.id
_entity.type
_entity.pdbx_description
1 polymer ?
#
loop_
_entity_poly.entity_id
_entity_poly.type
_entity_poly.pdbx_seq_one_letter_code
_entity_poly.pdbx_strand_id
1 'polypeptide(L)'
;MIPTILHQTWKEKDSGKYKNCVDSWEEYMPNLQRRLYLDDDIDTMVKQIVPHYYSLYSQFNYFIEKIDFFRYVVLWEFGGIYADMDVECLQDINKLLDGRVVFPVESSFNRNLVGQFMMITPPRHRLWVHLMHYIIVNYSKEKYVPYNTGPDAVSSFFKEYNHRDDVNFLCGLQNGPYVLHRCTGVWRTKEVLKHERLCNICSQNHIQCNCYIGDWYNE
;
A
#
# COMPACT_ATOMS: atom_id res chain seq x y z
N MET A 1 10.62 -0.16 18.05
CA MET A 1 11.38 -1.15 17.24
C MET A 1 10.43 -1.72 16.20
N ILE A 2 10.87 -1.88 14.94
CA ILE A 2 10.08 -2.47 13.87
C ILE A 2 10.30 -3.98 13.87
N PRO A 3 9.22 -4.80 13.92
CA PRO A 3 9.35 -6.25 13.87
C PRO A 3 9.84 -6.73 12.50
N THR A 4 10.65 -7.79 12.47
CA THR A 4 11.11 -8.46 11.24
C THR A 4 10.03 -9.41 10.71
N ILE A 5 8.88 -8.85 10.33
CA ILE A 5 7.73 -9.57 9.78
C ILE A 5 7.43 -9.00 8.39
N LEU A 6 7.29 -9.89 7.39
CA LEU A 6 6.83 -9.55 6.05
C LEU A 6 5.38 -9.98 5.88
N HIS A 7 4.49 -9.02 5.64
CA HIS A 7 3.09 -9.24 5.33
C HIS A 7 2.89 -9.22 3.81
N GLN A 8 2.27 -10.25 3.27
CA GLN A 8 1.90 -10.35 1.85
C GLN A 8 0.47 -10.89 1.72
N THR A 9 -0.24 -10.48 0.70
CA THR A 9 -1.58 -10.97 0.38
C THR A 9 -1.57 -11.69 -0.97
N TRP A 10 -2.25 -12.82 -1.06
CA TRP A 10 -2.43 -13.53 -2.32
C TRP A 10 -3.69 -14.41 -2.28
N LYS A 11 -4.25 -14.71 -3.46
CA LYS A 11 -5.46 -15.52 -3.61
C LYS A 11 -5.27 -17.00 -3.26
N GLU A 12 -4.04 -17.51 -3.28
CA GLU A 12 -3.71 -18.92 -3.06
C GLU A 12 -2.34 -19.11 -2.38
N LYS A 13 -2.10 -20.28 -1.80
CA LYS A 13 -0.84 -20.58 -1.08
C LYS A 13 0.37 -20.65 -2.00
N ASP A 14 0.16 -21.07 -3.26
CA ASP A 14 1.23 -21.13 -4.25
C ASP A 14 1.52 -19.73 -4.79
N SER A 15 2.75 -19.28 -4.67
CA SER A 15 3.20 -17.99 -5.22
C SER A 15 3.25 -17.96 -6.76
N GLY A 16 3.22 -19.12 -7.41
CA GLY A 16 3.18 -19.25 -8.86
C GLY A 16 4.26 -18.44 -9.56
N LYS A 17 3.87 -17.54 -10.45
CA LYS A 17 4.79 -16.66 -11.21
C LYS A 17 5.59 -15.69 -10.35
N TYR A 18 5.25 -15.50 -9.07
CA TYR A 18 5.95 -14.60 -8.15
C TYR A 18 6.96 -15.32 -7.25
N LYS A 19 7.22 -16.62 -7.51
CA LYS A 19 8.17 -17.39 -6.70
C LYS A 19 9.52 -16.71 -6.55
N ASN A 20 10.08 -16.14 -7.61
CA ASN A 20 11.37 -15.43 -7.56
C ASN A 20 11.31 -14.19 -6.64
N CYS A 21 10.20 -13.44 -6.66
CA CYS A 21 10.01 -12.31 -5.76
C CYS A 21 9.93 -12.78 -4.30
N VAL A 22 9.25 -13.90 -4.04
CA VAL A 22 9.15 -14.46 -2.68
C VAL A 22 10.50 -14.99 -2.21
N ASP A 23 11.21 -15.77 -3.03
CA ASP A 23 12.51 -16.35 -2.70
C ASP A 23 13.56 -15.25 -2.41
N SER A 24 13.50 -14.11 -3.10
CA SER A 24 14.44 -13.01 -2.88
C SER A 24 14.36 -12.42 -1.46
N TRP A 25 13.18 -12.43 -0.84
CA TRP A 25 13.03 -12.01 0.55
C TRP A 25 13.69 -12.97 1.52
N GLU A 26 13.66 -14.28 1.24
CA GLU A 26 14.35 -15.29 2.05
C GLU A 26 15.87 -15.19 1.88
N GLU A 27 16.34 -14.87 0.68
CA GLU A 27 17.75 -14.71 0.35
C GLU A 27 18.38 -13.52 1.07
N TYR A 28 17.76 -12.32 0.93
CA TYR A 28 18.35 -11.07 1.44
C TYR A 28 17.93 -10.74 2.88
N MET A 29 16.86 -11.34 3.38
CA MET A 29 16.31 -11.12 4.72
C MET A 29 16.00 -12.45 5.44
N PRO A 30 17.01 -13.33 5.68
CA PRO A 30 16.80 -14.71 6.16
C PRO A 30 16.13 -14.80 7.54
N ASN A 31 16.15 -13.74 8.33
CA ASN A 31 15.49 -13.68 9.65
C ASN A 31 14.07 -13.12 9.60
N LEU A 32 13.54 -12.87 8.39
CA LEU A 32 12.23 -12.29 8.19
C LEU A 32 11.14 -13.37 8.33
N GLN A 33 10.19 -13.15 9.25
CA GLN A 33 9.01 -14.01 9.36
C GLN A 33 7.98 -13.62 8.29
N ARG A 34 7.85 -14.42 7.23
CA ARG A 34 6.84 -14.20 6.21
C ARG A 34 5.45 -14.64 6.69
N ARG A 35 4.45 -13.78 6.52
CA ARG A 35 3.03 -14.03 6.75
C ARG A 35 2.26 -13.81 5.44
N LEU A 36 1.74 -14.88 4.87
CA LEU A 36 0.87 -14.84 3.70
C LEU A 36 -0.58 -14.87 4.16
N TYR A 37 -1.37 -13.88 3.75
CA TYR A 37 -2.80 -13.80 3.99
C TYR A 37 -3.55 -14.12 2.71
N LEU A 38 -4.48 -15.06 2.79
CA LEU A 38 -5.34 -15.43 1.68
C LEU A 38 -6.59 -14.56 1.65
N ASP A 39 -7.27 -14.55 0.52
CA ASP A 39 -8.48 -13.74 0.31
C ASP A 39 -9.55 -14.01 1.39
N ASP A 40 -9.69 -15.26 1.85
CA ASP A 40 -10.63 -15.67 2.89
C ASP A 40 -10.25 -15.15 4.30
N ASP A 41 -8.97 -14.83 4.53
CA ASP A 41 -8.49 -14.35 5.84
C ASP A 41 -8.81 -12.86 6.02
N ILE A 42 -8.86 -12.09 4.95
CA ILE A 42 -8.85 -10.62 4.93
C ILE A 42 -10.05 -10.05 5.66
N ASP A 43 -11.27 -10.42 5.26
CA ASP A 43 -12.52 -9.91 5.88
C ASP A 43 -12.61 -10.29 7.36
N THR A 44 -12.19 -11.51 7.70
CA THR A 44 -12.21 -12.01 9.08
C THR A 44 -11.26 -11.20 9.96
N MET A 45 -10.04 -10.95 9.50
CA MET A 45 -9.05 -10.20 10.26
C MET A 45 -9.43 -8.72 10.40
N VAL A 46 -9.94 -8.07 9.35
CA VAL A 46 -10.44 -6.69 9.45
C VAL A 46 -11.55 -6.59 10.48
N LYS A 47 -12.51 -7.53 10.48
CA LYS A 47 -13.59 -7.57 11.45
C LYS A 47 -13.10 -7.76 12.88
N GLN A 48 -12.05 -8.55 13.09
CA GLN A 48 -11.46 -8.81 14.41
C GLN A 48 -10.61 -7.63 14.92
N ILE A 49 -9.78 -7.06 14.05
CA ILE A 49 -8.79 -6.06 14.46
C ILE A 49 -9.40 -4.65 14.53
N VAL A 50 -10.26 -4.28 13.57
CA VAL A 50 -10.87 -2.96 13.48
C VAL A 50 -12.39 -3.03 13.28
N PRO A 51 -13.14 -3.65 14.21
CA PRO A 51 -14.57 -3.93 14.07
C PRO A 51 -15.42 -2.68 13.81
N HIS A 52 -15.00 -1.53 14.31
CA HIS A 52 -15.69 -0.25 14.14
C HIS A 52 -15.68 0.28 12.70
N TYR A 53 -14.71 -0.14 11.87
CA TYR A 53 -14.68 0.19 10.43
C TYR A 53 -15.35 -0.86 9.54
N TYR A 54 -15.63 -2.06 10.07
CA TYR A 54 -16.07 -3.20 9.26
C TYR A 54 -17.35 -2.93 8.47
N SER A 55 -18.32 -2.24 9.06
CA SER A 55 -19.61 -1.92 8.40
C SER A 55 -19.43 -1.10 7.12
N LEU A 56 -18.49 -0.15 7.10
CA LEU A 56 -18.20 0.67 5.91
C LEU A 56 -17.24 -0.06 4.96
N TYR A 57 -16.20 -0.68 5.49
CA TYR A 57 -15.27 -1.52 4.74
C TYR A 57 -15.97 -2.62 3.94
N SER A 58 -16.98 -3.28 4.51
CA SER A 58 -17.73 -4.35 3.82
C SER A 58 -18.51 -3.86 2.59
N GLN A 59 -18.70 -2.55 2.45
CA GLN A 59 -19.38 -1.91 1.32
C GLN A 59 -18.45 -1.52 0.18
N PHE A 60 -17.15 -1.76 0.27
CA PHE A 60 -16.21 -1.50 -0.81
C PHE A 60 -16.61 -2.27 -2.07
N ASN A 61 -16.54 -1.61 -3.23
CA ASN A 61 -17.03 -2.17 -4.48
C ASN A 61 -16.15 -3.29 -5.04
N TYR A 62 -14.83 -3.16 -4.84
CA TYR A 62 -13.85 -4.06 -5.42
C TYR A 62 -13.01 -4.72 -4.35
N PHE A 63 -12.68 -6.00 -4.57
CA PHE A 63 -11.87 -6.74 -3.61
C PHE A 63 -10.47 -6.14 -3.42
N ILE A 64 -9.90 -5.53 -4.47
CA ILE A 64 -8.63 -4.82 -4.36
C ILE A 64 -8.69 -3.65 -3.35
N GLU A 65 -9.82 -2.95 -3.22
CA GLU A 65 -10.01 -1.90 -2.22
C GLU A 65 -9.96 -2.47 -0.80
N LYS A 66 -10.46 -3.70 -0.62
CA LYS A 66 -10.37 -4.44 0.64
C LYS A 66 -8.93 -4.83 0.96
N ILE A 67 -8.15 -5.26 -0.05
CA ILE A 67 -6.72 -5.55 0.09
C ILE A 67 -5.95 -4.27 0.45
N ASP A 68 -6.22 -3.15 -0.22
CA ASP A 68 -5.59 -1.87 0.08
C ASP A 68 -5.82 -1.45 1.54
N PHE A 69 -7.04 -1.58 2.03
CA PHE A 69 -7.36 -1.27 3.43
C PHE A 69 -6.72 -2.26 4.40
N PHE A 70 -6.73 -3.55 4.06
CA PHE A 70 -6.16 -4.61 4.88
C PHE A 70 -4.67 -4.41 5.15
N ARG A 71 -3.89 -3.95 4.17
CA ARG A 71 -2.45 -3.69 4.37
C ARG A 71 -2.19 -2.65 5.47
N TYR A 72 -3.08 -1.67 5.65
CA TYR A 72 -2.98 -0.70 6.75
C TYR A 72 -3.37 -1.32 8.08
N VAL A 73 -4.36 -2.22 8.09
CA VAL A 73 -4.80 -2.93 9.30
C VAL A 73 -3.69 -3.80 9.86
N VAL A 74 -3.03 -4.61 9.03
CA VAL A 74 -1.95 -5.50 9.51
C VAL A 74 -0.71 -4.72 9.93
N LEU A 75 -0.37 -3.64 9.23
CA LEU A 75 0.73 -2.76 9.60
C LEU A 75 0.46 -2.03 10.91
N TRP A 76 -0.76 -1.57 11.15
CA TRP A 76 -1.14 -1.01 12.43
C TRP A 76 -1.04 -2.04 13.56
N GLU A 77 -1.61 -3.23 13.36
CA GLU A 77 -1.68 -4.26 14.40
C GLU A 77 -0.31 -4.83 14.75
N PHE A 78 0.45 -5.24 13.74
CA PHE A 78 1.67 -6.02 13.94
C PHE A 78 2.95 -5.24 13.68
N GLY A 79 2.89 -4.10 12.99
CA GLY A 79 4.10 -3.46 12.45
C GLY A 79 4.80 -4.34 11.42
N GLY A 80 6.06 -4.03 11.13
CA GLY A 80 6.88 -4.79 10.17
C GLY A 80 6.84 -4.20 8.77
N ILE A 81 6.92 -5.06 7.78
CA ILE A 81 7.00 -4.75 6.35
C ILE A 81 5.77 -5.32 5.67
N TYR A 82 5.05 -4.52 4.90
CA TYR A 82 4.13 -5.00 3.88
C TYR A 82 4.83 -4.89 2.52
N ALA A 83 4.72 -5.93 1.68
CA ALA A 83 5.14 -5.85 0.28
C ALA A 83 4.17 -6.65 -0.61
N ASP A 84 3.83 -6.09 -1.78
CA ASP A 84 3.06 -6.81 -2.78
C ASP A 84 3.82 -8.04 -3.28
N MET A 85 3.10 -9.07 -3.76
CA MET A 85 3.71 -10.34 -4.21
C MET A 85 4.69 -10.16 -5.37
N ASP A 86 4.55 -9.10 -6.15
CA ASP A 86 5.41 -8.75 -7.29
C ASP A 86 6.55 -7.78 -6.94
N VAL A 87 6.84 -7.64 -5.65
CA VAL A 87 8.00 -6.90 -5.14
C VAL A 87 9.13 -7.86 -4.86
N GLU A 88 10.24 -7.69 -5.57
CA GLU A 88 11.49 -8.44 -5.42
C GLU A 88 12.44 -7.67 -4.50
N CYS A 89 12.98 -8.34 -3.49
CA CYS A 89 14.03 -7.81 -2.63
C CYS A 89 15.38 -7.91 -3.36
N LEU A 90 16.17 -6.84 -3.36
CA LEU A 90 17.46 -6.79 -4.09
C LEU A 90 18.68 -6.75 -3.16
N GLN A 91 18.47 -6.47 -1.88
CA GLN A 91 19.52 -6.42 -0.86
C GLN A 91 18.92 -6.38 0.55
N ASP A 92 19.76 -6.53 1.57
CA ASP A 92 19.38 -6.33 2.96
C ASP A 92 18.80 -4.93 3.20
N ILE A 93 17.58 -4.88 3.77
CA ILE A 93 16.87 -3.64 4.07
C ILE A 93 16.80 -3.33 5.57
N ASN A 94 17.58 -4.02 6.43
CA ASN A 94 17.58 -3.79 7.88
C ASN A 94 17.79 -2.33 8.26
N LYS A 95 18.54 -1.56 7.48
CA LYS A 95 18.73 -0.12 7.71
C LYS A 95 17.49 0.72 7.54
N LEU A 96 16.43 0.20 6.88
CA LEU A 96 15.14 0.87 6.77
C LEU A 96 14.25 0.59 7.99
N LEU A 97 14.65 -0.34 8.88
CA LEU A 97 13.92 -0.69 10.10
C LEU A 97 14.34 0.18 11.29
N ASP A 98 14.61 1.45 11.05
CA ASP A 98 15.16 2.41 12.02
C ASP A 98 14.14 2.97 13.03
N GLY A 99 12.89 2.57 12.93
CA GLY A 99 11.80 3.00 13.81
C GLY A 99 10.83 4.00 13.18
N ARG A 100 11.15 4.55 12.01
CA ARG A 100 10.28 5.45 11.25
C ARG A 100 9.31 4.66 10.37
N VAL A 101 8.19 5.30 10.03
CA VAL A 101 7.30 4.78 8.99
C VAL A 101 7.92 5.07 7.63
N VAL A 102 7.94 4.07 6.74
CA VAL A 102 8.47 4.22 5.38
C VAL A 102 7.37 4.02 4.36
N PHE A 103 7.27 4.96 3.42
CA PHE A 103 6.45 4.85 2.21
C PHE A 103 7.33 4.97 0.97
N PRO A 104 7.05 4.19 -0.09
CA PRO A 104 7.70 4.40 -1.38
C PRO A 104 7.07 5.60 -2.08
N VAL A 105 7.88 6.30 -2.87
CA VAL A 105 7.38 7.23 -3.88
C VAL A 105 7.42 6.52 -5.22
N GLU A 106 6.28 6.45 -5.88
CA GLU A 106 6.15 5.87 -7.22
C GLU A 106 5.86 6.95 -8.26
N SER A 107 6.49 6.81 -9.42
CA SER A 107 6.20 7.65 -10.57
C SER A 107 5.16 6.99 -11.46
N SER A 108 4.03 7.66 -11.66
CA SER A 108 2.95 7.20 -12.53
C SER A 108 2.43 8.36 -13.36
N PHE A 109 2.39 8.20 -14.68
CA PHE A 109 1.85 9.21 -15.62
C PHE A 109 2.35 10.65 -15.35
N ASN A 110 3.67 10.83 -15.20
CA ASN A 110 4.31 12.11 -14.88
C ASN A 110 3.92 12.73 -13.54
N ARG A 111 3.43 11.92 -12.60
CA ARG A 111 3.15 12.31 -11.22
C ARG A 111 3.98 11.45 -10.27
N ASN A 112 4.40 12.05 -9.16
CA ASN A 112 4.90 11.30 -8.03
C ASN A 112 3.76 11.10 -7.03
N LEU A 113 3.54 9.85 -6.64
CA LEU A 113 2.52 9.43 -5.69
C LEU A 113 3.17 8.73 -4.51
N VAL A 114 2.56 8.85 -3.35
CA VAL A 114 2.90 7.99 -2.22
C VAL A 114 2.35 6.60 -2.51
N GLY A 115 3.26 5.67 -2.80
CA GLY A 115 2.91 4.30 -3.17
C GLY A 115 2.58 3.42 -1.97
N GLN A 116 2.11 2.21 -2.25
CA GLN A 116 1.68 1.24 -1.24
C GLN A 116 2.28 -0.14 -1.46
N PHE A 117 3.05 -0.32 -2.54
CA PHE A 117 3.57 -1.65 -2.91
C PHE A 117 4.57 -2.20 -1.88
N MET A 118 5.19 -1.33 -1.06
CA MET A 118 6.03 -1.69 0.07
C MET A 118 5.96 -0.61 1.13
N MET A 119 5.61 -0.97 2.35
CA MET A 119 5.53 -0.04 3.50
C MET A 119 6.16 -0.67 4.72
N ILE A 120 6.79 0.15 5.58
CA ILE A 120 7.47 -0.31 6.81
C ILE A 120 6.98 0.54 7.97
N THR A 121 6.79 -0.07 9.16
CA THR A 121 6.28 0.66 10.32
C THR A 121 6.54 -0.05 11.65
N PRO A 122 6.71 0.67 12.76
CA PRO A 122 6.50 0.11 14.08
C PRO A 122 5.00 -0.22 14.29
N PRO A 123 4.67 -1.21 15.15
CA PRO A 123 3.28 -1.55 15.45
C PRO A 123 2.57 -0.40 16.16
N ARG A 124 1.25 -0.33 15.98
CA ARG A 124 0.37 0.65 16.65
C ARG A 124 0.72 2.12 16.34
N HIS A 125 1.37 2.37 15.23
CA HIS A 125 1.68 3.75 14.82
C HIS A 125 0.39 4.51 14.47
N ARG A 126 0.23 5.71 15.05
CA ARG A 126 -1.01 6.53 14.94
C ARG A 126 -1.40 6.87 13.50
N LEU A 127 -0.41 7.02 12.60
CA LEU A 127 -0.65 7.32 11.19
C LEU A 127 -1.68 6.39 10.56
N TRP A 128 -1.61 5.09 10.85
CA TRP A 128 -2.50 4.09 10.26
C TRP A 128 -3.96 4.28 10.66
N VAL A 129 -4.23 4.67 11.90
CA VAL A 129 -5.60 4.98 12.36
C VAL A 129 -6.14 6.20 11.61
N HIS A 130 -5.33 7.25 11.46
CA HIS A 130 -5.71 8.44 10.70
C HIS A 130 -5.93 8.12 9.22
N LEU A 131 -5.05 7.32 8.59
CA LEU A 131 -5.19 6.91 7.18
C LEU A 131 -6.43 6.05 6.97
N MET A 132 -6.67 5.03 7.80
CA MET A 132 -7.88 4.20 7.73
C MET A 132 -9.14 5.04 7.90
N HIS A 133 -9.16 5.97 8.85
CA HIS A 133 -10.29 6.88 9.05
C HIS A 133 -10.50 7.77 7.82
N TYR A 134 -9.43 8.37 7.29
CA TYR A 134 -9.48 9.19 6.09
C TYR A 134 -10.10 8.45 4.90
N ILE A 135 -9.66 7.21 4.66
CA ILE A 135 -10.18 6.37 3.57
C ILE A 135 -11.68 6.10 3.76
N ILE A 136 -12.09 5.67 4.96
CA ILE A 136 -13.50 5.35 5.23
C ILE A 136 -14.42 6.55 5.04
N VAL A 137 -14.00 7.73 5.52
CA VAL A 137 -14.81 8.96 5.43
C VAL A 137 -14.90 9.49 3.99
N ASN A 138 -13.84 9.32 3.21
CA ASN A 138 -13.76 9.83 1.84
C ASN A 138 -14.13 8.80 0.77
N TYR A 139 -14.49 7.57 1.16
CA TYR A 139 -14.88 6.52 0.21
C TYR A 139 -16.14 6.90 -0.57
N SER A 140 -16.11 6.65 -1.86
CA SER A 140 -17.28 6.78 -2.73
C SER A 140 -17.29 5.68 -3.78
N LYS A 141 -18.45 5.06 -4.00
CA LYS A 141 -18.65 4.02 -5.04
C LYS A 141 -18.43 4.56 -6.46
N GLU A 142 -18.47 5.86 -6.63
CA GLU A 142 -18.28 6.54 -7.91
C GLU A 142 -16.80 6.81 -8.24
N LYS A 143 -15.92 6.74 -7.23
CA LYS A 143 -14.49 6.93 -7.43
C LYS A 143 -13.81 5.66 -7.93
N TYR A 144 -12.85 5.82 -8.83
CA TYR A 144 -11.96 4.73 -9.24
C TYR A 144 -11.01 4.33 -8.09
N VAL A 145 -10.65 3.04 -8.02
CA VAL A 145 -9.87 2.40 -6.94
C VAL A 145 -8.69 3.23 -6.40
N PRO A 146 -7.75 3.75 -7.24
CA PRO A 146 -6.61 4.53 -6.73
C PRO A 146 -7.00 5.76 -5.91
N TYR A 147 -8.14 6.38 -6.23
CA TYR A 147 -8.65 7.56 -5.52
C TYR A 147 -9.46 7.21 -4.26
N ASN A 148 -9.90 5.97 -4.12
CA ASN A 148 -10.61 5.50 -2.94
C ASN A 148 -9.65 4.99 -1.87
N THR A 149 -8.77 4.05 -2.26
CA THR A 149 -7.95 3.28 -1.31
C THR A 149 -6.49 3.18 -1.74
N GLY A 150 -6.20 3.49 -3.00
CA GLY A 150 -4.89 3.35 -3.62
C GLY A 150 -3.95 4.56 -3.43
N PRO A 151 -2.90 4.65 -4.26
CA PRO A 151 -1.84 5.67 -4.13
C PRO A 151 -2.33 7.12 -4.18
N ASP A 152 -3.38 7.41 -4.96
CA ASP A 152 -3.97 8.76 -5.02
C ASP A 152 -4.65 9.14 -3.70
N ALA A 153 -5.37 8.19 -3.06
CA ALA A 153 -5.98 8.41 -1.75
C ALA A 153 -4.92 8.64 -0.66
N VAL A 154 -3.86 7.84 -0.63
CA VAL A 154 -2.74 7.99 0.31
C VAL A 154 -2.02 9.31 0.09
N SER A 155 -1.76 9.68 -1.16
CA SER A 155 -1.13 10.97 -1.48
C SER A 155 -1.99 12.15 -1.04
N SER A 156 -3.32 12.05 -1.21
CA SER A 156 -4.26 13.08 -0.75
C SER A 156 -4.31 13.17 0.77
N PHE A 157 -4.31 12.03 1.47
CA PHE A 157 -4.19 11.99 2.93
C PHE A 157 -2.95 12.75 3.40
N PHE A 158 -1.79 12.52 2.80
CA PHE A 158 -0.56 13.18 3.21
C PHE A 158 -0.53 14.68 2.91
N LYS A 159 -1.35 15.22 2.03
CA LYS A 159 -1.50 16.67 1.86
C LYS A 159 -2.11 17.36 3.10
N GLU A 160 -2.95 16.62 3.82
CA GLU A 160 -3.69 17.11 4.99
C GLU A 160 -3.05 16.69 6.33
N TYR A 161 -2.27 15.58 6.32
CA TYR A 161 -1.66 15.01 7.52
C TYR A 161 -0.39 15.76 7.90
N ASN A 162 -0.41 16.50 9.02
CA ASN A 162 0.67 17.39 9.44
C ASN A 162 1.74 16.73 10.35
N HIS A 163 1.50 15.49 10.82
CA HIS A 163 2.42 14.79 11.74
C HIS A 163 3.33 13.83 10.97
N ARG A 164 4.38 14.35 10.32
CA ARG A 164 5.25 13.61 9.39
C ARG A 164 6.68 13.44 9.87
N ASP A 165 7.04 13.93 11.03
CA ASP A 165 8.42 13.96 11.54
C ASP A 165 9.03 12.56 11.64
N ASP A 166 8.21 11.53 11.77
CA ASP A 166 8.56 10.12 11.87
C ASP A 166 8.19 9.31 10.60
N VAL A 167 7.91 9.99 9.48
CA VAL A 167 7.60 9.38 8.18
C VAL A 167 8.72 9.65 7.19
N ASN A 168 9.21 8.59 6.56
CA ASN A 168 10.25 8.64 5.54
C ASN A 168 9.66 8.27 4.17
N PHE A 169 9.79 9.16 3.19
CA PHE A 169 9.37 8.92 1.82
C PHE A 169 10.60 8.59 0.97
N LEU A 170 10.66 7.37 0.43
CA LEU A 170 11.81 6.88 -0.32
C LEU A 170 11.55 6.93 -1.82
N CYS A 171 12.20 7.86 -2.49
CA CYS A 171 12.27 7.92 -3.94
C CYS A 171 13.11 6.77 -4.52
N GLY A 172 12.75 6.33 -5.74
CA GLY A 172 13.50 5.29 -6.44
C GLY A 172 13.34 3.89 -5.88
N LEU A 173 12.49 3.69 -4.87
CA LEU A 173 12.27 2.37 -4.28
C LEU A 173 11.67 1.38 -5.30
N GLN A 174 10.89 1.88 -6.24
CA GLN A 174 10.21 1.07 -7.25
C GLN A 174 11.17 0.28 -8.17
N ASN A 175 12.36 0.82 -8.45
CA ASN A 175 13.34 0.26 -9.38
C ASN A 175 14.75 0.13 -8.76
N GLY A 176 14.84 -0.18 -7.47
CA GLY A 176 16.08 -0.29 -6.72
C GLY A 176 16.43 0.99 -5.92
N PRO A 177 17.48 1.02 -5.08
CA PRO A 177 18.43 -0.07 -4.88
C PRO A 177 17.95 -1.21 -3.97
N TYR A 178 16.85 -1.05 -3.23
CA TYR A 178 16.41 -2.01 -2.21
C TYR A 178 15.46 -3.07 -2.75
N VAL A 179 14.52 -2.66 -3.57
CA VAL A 179 13.51 -3.55 -4.14
C VAL A 179 13.24 -3.20 -5.61
N LEU A 180 12.66 -4.15 -6.33
CA LEU A 180 12.13 -3.98 -7.68
C LEU A 180 10.64 -4.33 -7.66
N HIS A 181 9.79 -3.36 -7.96
CA HIS A 181 8.35 -3.57 -8.13
C HIS A 181 8.05 -3.89 -9.58
N ARG A 182 7.58 -5.10 -9.86
CA ARG A 182 7.30 -5.61 -11.21
C ARG A 182 6.05 -4.99 -11.86
N CYS A 183 5.23 -4.26 -11.08
CA CYS A 183 4.04 -3.52 -11.55
C CYS A 183 3.10 -4.38 -12.41
N THR A 184 2.81 -5.61 -12.01
CA THR A 184 2.06 -6.56 -12.85
C THR A 184 0.60 -6.19 -13.04
N GLY A 185 0.02 -5.39 -12.14
CA GLY A 185 -1.33 -4.82 -12.27
C GLY A 185 -2.46 -5.84 -12.42
N VAL A 186 -2.30 -7.03 -11.83
CA VAL A 186 -3.27 -8.14 -11.94
C VAL A 186 -4.65 -7.84 -11.41
N TRP A 187 -4.77 -6.81 -10.56
CA TRP A 187 -6.04 -6.34 -10.00
C TRP A 187 -6.89 -5.56 -11.00
N ARG A 188 -6.33 -5.15 -12.15
CA ARG A 188 -7.03 -4.39 -13.20
C ARG A 188 -7.93 -5.32 -14.01
N THR A 189 -9.03 -5.77 -13.41
CA THR A 189 -10.05 -6.54 -14.10
C THR A 189 -10.79 -5.69 -15.12
N LYS A 190 -11.59 -6.34 -16.01
CA LYS A 190 -12.41 -5.62 -16.99
C LYS A 190 -13.39 -4.65 -16.33
N GLU A 191 -13.97 -5.04 -15.18
CA GLU A 191 -14.90 -4.22 -14.41
C GLU A 191 -14.20 -2.99 -13.82
N VAL A 192 -13.03 -3.17 -13.21
CA VAL A 192 -12.22 -2.08 -12.67
C VAL A 192 -11.80 -1.10 -13.77
N LEU A 193 -11.34 -1.59 -14.92
CA LEU A 193 -10.97 -0.74 -16.06
C LEU A 193 -12.18 -0.01 -16.67
N LYS A 194 -13.36 -0.62 -16.66
CA LYS A 194 -14.58 0.06 -17.08
C LYS A 194 -14.92 1.20 -16.15
N HIS A 195 -14.78 1.00 -14.84
CA HIS A 195 -15.00 2.04 -13.84
C HIS A 195 -13.98 3.19 -13.98
N GLU A 196 -12.73 2.89 -14.27
CA GLU A 196 -11.70 3.91 -14.57
C GLU A 196 -12.17 4.88 -15.68
N ARG A 197 -12.73 4.35 -16.77
CA ARG A 197 -13.20 5.15 -17.91
C ARG A 197 -14.42 6.01 -17.58
N LEU A 198 -15.24 5.60 -16.63
CA LEU A 198 -16.47 6.29 -16.22
C LEU A 198 -16.25 7.28 -15.06
N CYS A 199 -15.10 7.20 -14.38
CA CYS A 199 -14.80 8.06 -13.27
C CYS A 199 -14.52 9.49 -13.75
N ASN A 200 -15.33 10.45 -13.31
CA ASN A 200 -15.19 11.87 -13.67
C ASN A 200 -13.83 12.46 -13.26
N ILE A 201 -13.23 11.96 -12.18
CA ILE A 201 -11.91 12.38 -11.72
C ILE A 201 -10.84 11.92 -12.72
N CYS A 202 -10.94 10.67 -13.20
CA CYS A 202 -10.01 10.13 -14.20
C CYS A 202 -10.15 10.84 -15.54
N SER A 203 -11.37 11.12 -16.00
CA SER A 203 -11.61 11.86 -17.25
C SER A 203 -11.09 13.30 -17.22
N GLN A 204 -11.12 13.95 -16.06
CA GLN A 204 -10.56 15.29 -15.87
C GLN A 204 -9.04 15.28 -15.73
N ASN A 205 -8.44 14.24 -15.13
CA ASN A 205 -7.00 14.17 -14.86
C ASN A 205 -6.17 13.68 -16.05
N HIS A 206 -6.77 13.08 -17.06
CA HIS A 206 -6.06 12.79 -18.32
C HIS A 206 -5.61 14.06 -19.08
N ILE A 207 -6.09 15.23 -18.67
CA ILE A 207 -5.81 16.48 -19.39
C ILE A 207 -4.81 17.40 -18.68
N GLN A 208 -4.69 17.42 -17.37
CA GLN A 208 -3.67 18.23 -16.65
C GLN A 208 -3.74 17.98 -15.13
N CYS A 209 -2.98 17.06 -14.61
CA CYS A 209 -2.70 17.11 -13.16
C CYS A 209 -1.22 17.37 -12.95
N ASN A 210 -0.86 18.65 -12.87
CA ASN A 210 0.37 19.12 -12.22
C ASN A 210 0.21 19.01 -10.70
N CYS A 211 -0.15 17.81 -10.21
CA CYS A 211 -0.11 17.55 -8.78
C CYS A 211 1.36 17.30 -8.41
N TYR A 212 2.08 18.40 -8.25
CA TYR A 212 3.42 18.41 -7.70
C TYR A 212 3.36 17.89 -6.26
N ILE A 213 4.01 16.76 -5.99
CA ILE A 213 4.59 16.46 -4.69
C ILE A 213 5.95 17.19 -4.61
N GLY A 214 6.14 18.24 -5.41
CA GLY A 214 7.42 18.93 -5.55
C GLY A 214 7.93 19.64 -4.30
N ASP A 215 7.03 19.96 -3.38
CA ASP A 215 7.39 20.66 -2.15
C ASP A 215 7.73 19.73 -0.98
N TRP A 216 7.78 18.41 -1.22
CA TRP A 216 8.07 17.43 -0.16
C TRP A 216 9.56 17.11 -0.01
N TYR A 217 10.40 17.59 -0.95
CA TYR A 217 11.82 17.22 -1.05
C TYR A 217 12.81 18.38 -0.84
N ASN A 218 12.34 19.61 -0.58
CA ASN A 218 13.19 20.78 -0.46
C ASN A 218 13.24 21.38 0.96
N GLU A 219 13.13 20.55 2.00
CA GLU A 219 13.53 20.97 3.36
C GLU A 219 14.34 19.87 4.03
#